data_58678c98cd5a73892e25a3af1fd71fde
#
_entry.id   58678c98cd5a73892e25a3af1fd71fde
#
_cell.length_a   1.000
_cell.length_b   1.000
_cell.length_c   1.000
_cell.angle_alpha   90.00
_cell.angle_beta   90.00
_cell.angle_gamma   90.00
#
_symmetry.space_group_name_H-M   'P 1'
#
loop_
_entity.id
_entity.type
_entity.pdbx_description
1 polymer ?
#
loop_
_entity_poly.entity_id
_entity_poly.type
_entity_poly.pdbx_seq_one_letter_code
_entity_poly.pdbx_strand_id
1 'polypeptide(L)'
;TIYITSPEYNSVGQMIFRDNIQPMIYGKNVLILNGAITTGATLSRAVESILYYGGKIRGVAAIFSAVNSIAQLPVHSIFQQRDIPDYGSYKFHDCPLCKNKQKIDAIVNGWGYSKL
;
A
#
# COMPACT_ATOMS: atom_id res chain seq x y z
N THR A 1 0.63 23.46 9.92
CA THR A 1 1.74 22.52 10.18
C THR A 1 1.45 21.22 9.45
N ILE A 2 2.45 20.68 8.76
CA ILE A 2 2.39 19.36 8.09
C ILE A 2 3.19 18.38 8.94
N TYR A 3 2.59 17.25 9.26
CA TYR A 3 3.26 16.13 9.91
C TYR A 3 3.47 15.02 8.90
N ILE A 4 4.63 14.37 8.95
CA ILE A 4 4.92 13.18 8.16
C ILE A 4 5.19 12.05 9.14
N THR A 5 4.48 10.95 9.01
CA THR A 5 4.63 9.78 9.87
C THR A 5 4.41 8.50 9.08
N SER A 6 4.98 7.42 9.56
CA SER A 6 4.76 6.08 9.04
C SER A 6 4.13 5.21 10.12
N PRO A 7 3.17 4.35 9.77
CA PRO A 7 2.65 3.37 10.71
C PRO A 7 3.67 2.29 11.02
N GLU A 8 3.47 1.61 12.14
CA GLU A 8 4.17 0.39 12.50
C GLU A 8 3.23 -0.81 12.35
N TYR A 9 3.80 -2.00 12.25
CA TYR A 9 3.03 -3.23 12.22
C TYR A 9 3.28 -4.02 13.51
N ASN A 10 2.20 -4.45 14.16
CA ASN A 10 2.33 -5.36 15.29
C ASN A 10 2.61 -6.80 14.81
N SER A 11 2.82 -7.73 15.75
CA SER A 11 3.15 -9.13 15.46
C SER A 11 2.11 -9.90 14.65
N VAL A 12 0.86 -9.42 14.62
CA VAL A 12 -0.24 -10.00 13.83
C VAL A 12 -0.48 -9.26 12.51
N GLY A 13 0.41 -8.32 12.14
CA GLY A 13 0.34 -7.59 10.88
C GLY A 13 -0.71 -6.47 10.86
N GLN A 14 -1.19 -6.05 12.01
CA GLN A 14 -2.11 -4.93 12.15
C GLN A 14 -1.31 -3.62 12.15
N MET A 15 -1.80 -2.64 11.42
CA MET A 15 -1.19 -1.31 11.35
C MET A 15 -1.56 -0.48 12.58
N ILE A 16 -0.57 0.06 13.25
CA ILE A 16 -0.73 0.82 14.49
C ILE A 16 0.05 2.14 14.43
N PHE A 17 -0.45 3.13 15.20
CA PHE A 17 0.26 4.37 15.49
C PHE A 17 0.50 4.46 16.98
N ARG A 18 1.73 4.76 17.39
CA ARG A 18 2.09 4.95 18.81
C ARG A 18 1.35 6.14 19.42
N ASP A 19 1.17 6.12 20.72
CA ASP A 19 0.40 7.14 21.46
C ASP A 19 0.89 8.56 21.21
N ASN A 20 2.20 8.76 21.09
CA ASN A 20 2.80 10.07 20.78
C ASN A 20 2.55 10.53 19.33
N ILE A 21 2.16 9.64 18.43
CA ILE A 21 1.85 9.94 17.02
C ILE A 21 0.34 10.15 16.81
N GLN A 22 -0.50 9.53 17.62
CA GLN A 22 -1.97 9.63 17.49
C GLN A 22 -2.49 11.07 17.44
N PRO A 23 -1.98 12.05 18.22
CA PRO A 23 -2.40 13.45 18.12
C PRO A 23 -2.14 14.09 16.74
N MET A 24 -1.18 13.55 15.98
CA MET A 24 -0.87 14.00 14.61
C MET A 24 -1.89 13.48 13.59
N ILE A 25 -2.74 12.51 13.98
CA ILE A 25 -3.74 11.87 13.13
C ILE A 25 -5.14 12.27 13.57
N TYR A 26 -5.42 12.24 14.87
CA TYR A 26 -6.75 12.51 15.42
C TYR A 26 -7.28 13.87 14.97
N GLY A 27 -8.45 13.85 14.32
CA GLY A 27 -9.11 15.05 13.80
C GLY A 27 -8.41 15.73 12.61
N LYS A 28 -7.26 15.22 12.14
CA LYS A 28 -6.48 15.82 11.07
C LYS A 28 -6.91 15.33 9.69
N ASN A 29 -6.64 16.18 8.68
CA ASN A 29 -6.76 15.79 7.29
C ASN A 29 -5.51 14.97 6.90
N VAL A 30 -5.71 13.75 6.44
CA VAL A 30 -4.64 12.79 6.14
C VAL A 30 -4.58 12.53 4.65
N LEU A 31 -3.39 12.64 4.08
CA LEU A 31 -3.04 12.17 2.74
C LEU A 31 -2.18 10.92 2.89
N ILE A 32 -2.61 9.84 2.24
CA ILE A 32 -1.85 8.59 2.21
C ILE A 32 -0.93 8.61 1.00
N LEU A 33 0.37 8.40 1.24
CA LEU A 33 1.39 8.34 0.19
C LEU A 33 2.04 6.96 0.18
N ASN A 34 2.05 6.31 -1.00
CA ASN A 34 2.69 5.02 -1.20
C ASN A 34 3.66 5.05 -2.38
N GLY A 35 4.73 4.25 -2.33
CA GLY A 35 5.59 4.04 -3.49
C GLY A 35 4.86 3.25 -4.58
N ALA A 36 4.33 2.08 -4.23
CA ALA A 36 3.59 1.22 -5.14
C ALA A 36 2.35 0.62 -4.48
N ILE A 37 1.26 0.59 -5.22
CA ILE A 37 0.00 -0.04 -4.83
C ILE A 37 -0.29 -1.16 -5.81
N THR A 38 -0.28 -2.40 -5.33
CA THR A 38 -0.52 -3.60 -6.14
C THR A 38 -1.96 -4.06 -6.00
N THR A 39 -2.25 -4.90 -4.99
CA THR A 39 -3.61 -5.37 -4.71
C THR A 39 -4.45 -4.41 -3.88
N GLY A 40 -3.82 -3.41 -3.28
CA GLY A 40 -4.47 -2.47 -2.38
C GLY A 40 -4.68 -2.98 -0.94
N ALA A 41 -4.28 -4.21 -0.62
CA ALA A 41 -4.51 -4.79 0.72
C ALA A 41 -3.87 -3.97 1.85
N THR A 42 -2.62 -3.54 1.67
CA THR A 42 -1.93 -2.67 2.64
C THR A 42 -2.63 -1.33 2.78
N LEU A 43 -3.09 -0.77 1.67
CA LEU A 43 -3.79 0.51 1.65
C LEU A 43 -5.16 0.41 2.35
N SER A 44 -5.90 -0.67 2.18
CA SER A 44 -7.15 -0.90 2.92
C SER A 44 -6.91 -0.90 4.42
N ARG A 45 -5.86 -1.58 4.89
CA ARG A 45 -5.46 -1.56 6.31
C ARG A 45 -5.07 -0.16 6.78
N ALA A 46 -4.39 0.63 5.93
CA ALA A 46 -4.05 2.02 6.24
C ALA A 46 -5.30 2.88 6.41
N VAL A 47 -6.28 2.75 5.52
CA VAL A 47 -7.57 3.43 5.60
C VAL A 47 -8.27 3.09 6.90
N GLU A 48 -8.42 1.80 7.22
CA GLU A 48 -9.06 1.33 8.46
C GLU A 48 -8.35 1.87 9.70
N SER A 49 -7.02 1.80 9.74
CA SER A 49 -6.22 2.29 10.86
C SER A 49 -6.37 3.80 11.05
N ILE A 50 -6.26 4.60 10.00
CA ILE A 50 -6.41 6.05 10.08
C ILE A 50 -7.81 6.44 10.59
N LEU A 51 -8.85 5.77 10.10
CA LEU A 51 -10.23 5.99 10.57
C LEU A 51 -10.39 5.59 12.04
N TYR A 52 -9.80 4.46 12.45
CA TYR A 52 -9.79 4.02 13.85
C TYR A 52 -9.19 5.08 14.79
N TYR A 53 -8.08 5.72 14.39
CA TYR A 53 -7.46 6.80 15.15
C TYR A 53 -8.09 8.18 14.92
N GLY A 54 -9.25 8.24 14.27
CA GLY A 54 -10.02 9.47 14.10
C GLY A 54 -9.46 10.44 13.05
N GLY A 55 -8.61 9.99 12.16
CA GLY A 55 -8.13 10.79 11.02
C GLY A 55 -9.19 10.94 9.92
N LYS A 56 -9.08 12.01 9.15
CA LYS A 56 -9.96 12.33 8.01
C LYS A 56 -9.19 12.15 6.72
N ILE A 57 -9.39 11.04 6.01
CA ILE A 57 -8.68 10.78 4.76
C ILE A 57 -9.18 11.74 3.68
N ARG A 58 -8.26 12.44 3.02
CA ARG A 58 -8.52 13.41 1.96
C ARG A 58 -8.07 12.96 0.59
N GLY A 59 -7.19 11.97 0.53
CA GLY A 59 -6.72 11.43 -0.72
C GLY A 59 -5.70 10.32 -0.53
N VAL A 60 -5.45 9.63 -1.62
CA VAL A 60 -4.45 8.59 -1.74
C VAL A 60 -3.62 8.87 -2.97
N ALA A 61 -2.31 8.86 -2.83
CA ALA A 61 -1.39 9.03 -3.95
C ALA A 61 -0.26 8.00 -3.91
N ALA A 62 0.21 7.63 -5.10
CA ALA A 62 1.31 6.70 -5.28
C ALA A 62 2.20 7.06 -6.48
N ILE A 63 3.41 6.54 -6.52
CA ILE A 63 4.22 6.60 -7.74
C ILE A 63 3.63 5.65 -8.78
N PHE A 64 3.35 4.40 -8.39
CA PHE A 64 2.69 3.40 -9.24
C PHE A 64 1.44 2.85 -8.57
N SER A 65 0.38 2.64 -9.34
CA SER A 65 -0.80 1.92 -8.85
C SER A 65 -1.41 1.01 -9.92
N ALA A 66 -1.64 -0.25 -9.54
CA ALA A 66 -2.39 -1.22 -10.33
C ALA A 66 -3.91 -1.14 -10.09
N VAL A 67 -4.36 -0.31 -9.14
CA VAL A 67 -5.77 -0.11 -8.81
C VAL A 67 -6.14 1.37 -8.90
N ASN A 68 -7.36 1.66 -9.32
CA ASN A 68 -7.85 3.03 -9.53
C ASN A 68 -8.57 3.61 -8.31
N SER A 69 -9.03 2.74 -7.39
CA SER A 69 -9.74 3.15 -6.19
C SER A 69 -9.60 2.12 -5.08
N ILE A 70 -9.67 2.58 -3.83
CA ILE A 70 -9.71 1.73 -2.63
C ILE A 70 -10.72 2.34 -1.64
N ALA A 71 -11.60 1.51 -1.08
CA ALA A 71 -12.63 1.94 -0.13
C ALA A 71 -13.40 3.18 -0.62
N GLN A 72 -13.77 3.20 -1.90
CA GLN A 72 -14.43 4.31 -2.60
C GLN A 72 -13.59 5.61 -2.70
N LEU A 73 -12.33 5.58 -2.30
CA LEU A 73 -11.40 6.69 -2.49
C LEU A 73 -10.64 6.51 -3.80
N PRO A 74 -10.57 7.53 -4.67
CA PRO A 74 -9.74 7.47 -5.87
C PRO A 74 -8.26 7.42 -5.49
N VAL A 75 -7.49 6.63 -6.24
CA VAL A 75 -6.03 6.57 -6.13
C VAL A 75 -5.43 7.40 -7.25
N HIS A 76 -4.64 8.40 -6.88
CA HIS A 76 -3.89 9.24 -7.82
C HIS A 76 -2.47 8.69 -7.94
N SER A 77 -2.04 8.33 -9.14
CA SER A 77 -0.69 7.80 -9.37
C SER A 77 -0.04 8.40 -10.59
N ILE A 78 1.30 8.46 -10.57
CA ILE A 78 2.10 8.93 -11.72
C ILE A 78 2.06 7.86 -12.82
N PHE A 79 2.25 6.59 -12.44
CA PHE A 79 2.21 5.44 -13.35
C PHE A 79 1.05 4.52 -12.96
N GLN A 80 0.40 3.96 -13.97
CA GLN A 80 -0.69 3.00 -13.84
C GLN A 80 -0.30 1.67 -14.52
N GLN A 81 -1.12 0.63 -14.34
CA GLN A 81 -0.87 -0.67 -14.95
C GLN A 81 -0.74 -0.59 -16.48
N ARG A 82 -1.47 0.30 -17.14
CA ARG A 82 -1.37 0.53 -18.59
C ARG A 82 -0.01 1.00 -19.05
N ASP A 83 0.77 1.64 -18.18
CA ASP A 83 2.12 2.15 -18.47
C ASP A 83 3.18 1.05 -18.34
N ILE A 84 2.82 -0.09 -17.70
CA ILE A 84 3.66 -1.29 -17.54
C ILE A 84 2.82 -2.51 -17.99
N PRO A 85 2.67 -2.75 -19.30
CA PRO A 85 1.72 -3.74 -19.83
C PRO A 85 1.99 -5.18 -19.36
N ASP A 86 3.24 -5.54 -19.13
CA ASP A 86 3.63 -6.89 -18.69
C ASP A 86 3.57 -7.07 -17.15
N TYR A 87 3.14 -6.03 -16.43
CA TYR A 87 3.00 -6.11 -14.98
C TYR A 87 1.79 -6.96 -14.61
N GLY A 88 2.00 -7.95 -13.75
CA GLY A 88 0.94 -8.76 -13.16
C GLY A 88 1.08 -8.88 -11.64
N SER A 89 -0.02 -8.67 -10.93
CA SER A 89 -0.10 -8.92 -9.49
C SER A 89 -1.23 -9.91 -9.23
N TYR A 90 -0.91 -11.04 -8.60
CA TYR A 90 -1.82 -12.16 -8.43
C TYR A 90 -1.90 -12.56 -6.96
N LYS A 91 -3.08 -13.00 -6.54
CA LYS A 91 -3.21 -13.74 -5.28
C LYS A 91 -2.59 -15.13 -5.44
N PHE A 92 -2.10 -15.70 -4.35
CA PHE A 92 -1.43 -17.01 -4.37
C PHE A 92 -2.22 -18.10 -5.11
N HIS A 93 -3.54 -18.17 -4.90
CA HIS A 93 -4.40 -19.19 -5.52
C HIS A 93 -4.65 -18.96 -7.01
N ASP A 94 -4.49 -17.73 -7.49
CA ASP A 94 -4.86 -17.32 -8.86
C ASP A 94 -3.66 -17.02 -9.74
N CYS A 95 -2.43 -17.20 -9.22
CA CYS A 95 -1.20 -16.90 -9.93
C CYS A 95 -0.98 -17.84 -11.13
N PRO A 96 -1.04 -17.32 -12.38
CA PRO A 96 -0.82 -18.16 -13.57
C PRO A 96 0.62 -18.67 -13.65
N LEU A 97 1.59 -17.90 -13.14
CA LEU A 97 2.99 -18.30 -13.10
C LEU A 97 3.20 -19.52 -12.21
N CYS A 98 2.54 -19.53 -11.02
CA CYS A 98 2.58 -20.67 -10.10
C CYS A 98 1.89 -21.90 -10.71
N LYS A 99 0.74 -21.72 -11.36
CA LYS A 99 0.04 -22.80 -12.05
C LYS A 99 0.88 -23.43 -13.16
N ASN A 100 1.64 -22.60 -13.87
CA ASN A 100 2.55 -23.04 -14.93
C ASN A 100 3.92 -23.52 -14.41
N LYS A 101 4.08 -23.62 -13.07
CA LYS A 101 5.34 -24.03 -12.40
C LYS A 101 6.54 -23.18 -12.83
N GLN A 102 6.33 -21.94 -13.19
CA GLN A 102 7.37 -21.01 -13.54
C GLN A 102 8.20 -20.70 -12.28
N LYS A 103 9.52 -20.89 -12.37
CA LYS A 103 10.43 -20.60 -11.27
C LYS A 103 10.59 -19.09 -11.10
N ILE A 104 10.79 -18.67 -9.85
CA ILE A 104 11.15 -17.30 -9.53
C ILE A 104 12.64 -17.12 -9.81
N ASP A 105 12.99 -16.06 -10.54
CA ASP A 105 14.38 -15.75 -10.89
C ASP A 105 15.08 -14.94 -9.80
N ALA A 106 14.33 -14.09 -9.10
CA ALA A 106 14.87 -13.24 -8.05
C ALA A 106 13.79 -12.77 -7.07
N ILE A 107 14.22 -12.44 -5.87
CA ILE A 107 13.42 -11.75 -4.85
C ILE A 107 13.90 -10.31 -4.79
N VAL A 108 12.96 -9.36 -4.85
CA VAL A 108 13.26 -7.92 -4.85
C VAL A 108 12.56 -7.23 -3.67
N ASN A 109 13.27 -6.34 -3.03
CA ASN A 109 12.73 -5.47 -1.97
C ASN A 109 13.32 -4.06 -2.08
N GLY A 110 13.01 -3.18 -1.12
CA GLY A 110 13.51 -1.80 -1.08
C GLY A 110 15.03 -1.65 -0.93
N TRP A 111 15.75 -2.73 -0.63
CA TRP A 111 17.21 -2.76 -0.43
C TRP A 111 17.96 -3.31 -1.65
N GLY A 112 17.24 -3.89 -2.60
CA GLY A 112 17.84 -4.49 -3.79
C GLY A 112 17.16 -5.81 -4.17
N TYR A 113 17.92 -6.67 -4.85
CA TYR A 113 17.43 -7.97 -5.28
C TYR A 113 18.45 -9.08 -4.99
N SER A 114 17.93 -10.29 -4.79
CA SER A 114 18.71 -11.53 -4.68
C SER A 114 18.23 -12.51 -5.74
N LYS A 115 19.15 -12.99 -6.58
CA LYS A 115 18.88 -14.10 -7.51
C LYS A 115 18.69 -15.39 -6.72
N LEU A 116 17.81 -16.27 -7.19
CA LEU A 116 17.54 -17.59 -6.63
C LEU A 116 18.21 -18.70 -7.45
#